data_adf11140980e5f7b8ffb9d3f01260163
#
_entry.id   adf11140980e5f7b8ffb9d3f01260163
#
_cell.length_a   1.000
_cell.length_b   1.000
_cell.length_c   1.000
_cell.angle_alpha   90.00
_cell.angle_beta   90.00
_cell.angle_gamma   90.00
#
_symmetry.space_group_name_H-M   'P 1'
#
loop_
_entity.id
_entity.type
_entity.pdbx_description
1 polymer ?
#
loop_
_entity_poly.entity_id
_entity_poly.type
_entity_poly.pdbx_seq_one_letter_code
_entity_poly.pdbx_strand_id
1 'polypeptide(L)'
;MRGVTSAPAAARVVEIDTPQGPARAHLHLPAGTDPGGRVTVPGALVLGHGAGGGIGAPDLVAVTTAATGLGYAVVLAEQPYRVAGKKVGPRGPALDVAWTAVVEQLRAHVLVGPLVTGGRSAGARTACRTAVATGAAAVLCLAFPTQPPGRPDRPSRLPELDAVPVPVLVVQGATDPYGTPPGSPTRRVVVVPGDHALKKDVAAVAAAVTTWLPTVLPTPDAP
;
A
#
# COMPACT_ATOMS: atom_id res chain seq x y z
N MET A 1 32.34 15.26 -0.19
CA MET A 1 31.33 15.18 0.85
C MET A 1 30.70 13.79 0.79
N ARG A 2 30.91 12.95 1.80
CA ARG A 2 30.30 11.61 1.87
C ARG A 2 28.89 11.78 2.43
N GLY A 3 27.87 11.51 1.62
CA GLY A 3 26.48 11.50 2.06
C GLY A 3 26.31 10.43 3.17
N VAL A 4 25.95 10.88 4.34
CA VAL A 4 25.51 10.01 5.44
C VAL A 4 24.16 9.47 5.06
N THR A 5 24.10 8.27 4.49
CA THR A 5 22.87 7.49 4.40
C THR A 5 22.52 7.04 5.82
N SER A 6 21.69 7.85 6.49
CA SER A 6 21.07 7.44 7.75
C SER A 6 20.25 6.18 7.49
N ALA A 7 20.51 5.13 8.23
CA ALA A 7 19.67 3.93 8.23
C ALA A 7 18.22 4.35 8.55
N PRO A 8 17.20 3.74 7.91
CA PRO A 8 15.82 4.05 8.24
C PRO A 8 15.58 3.83 9.73
N ALA A 9 14.96 4.82 10.38
CA ALA A 9 14.61 4.72 11.79
C ALA A 9 13.78 3.44 12.01
N ALA A 10 14.01 2.77 13.15
CA ALA A 10 13.30 1.54 13.49
C ALA A 10 11.78 1.81 13.43
N ALA A 11 11.06 0.93 12.75
CA ALA A 11 9.61 1.06 12.63
C ALA A 11 8.94 0.97 14.02
N ARG A 12 8.08 1.95 14.35
CA ARG A 12 7.18 1.81 15.49
C ARG A 12 6.10 0.79 15.13
N VAL A 13 5.92 -0.24 15.94
CA VAL A 13 4.87 -1.24 15.76
C VAL A 13 3.70 -0.92 16.67
N VAL A 14 2.49 -0.87 16.10
CA VAL A 14 1.24 -0.70 16.83
C VAL A 14 0.40 -1.95 16.60
N GLU A 15 -0.03 -2.60 17.69
CA GLU A 15 -1.02 -3.68 17.62
C GLU A 15 -2.42 -3.07 17.49
N ILE A 16 -3.23 -3.65 16.62
CA ILE A 16 -4.55 -3.16 16.28
C ILE A 16 -5.53 -4.31 16.38
N ASP A 17 -6.49 -4.19 17.27
CA ASP A 17 -7.59 -5.15 17.39
C ASP A 17 -8.52 -5.02 16.19
N THR A 18 -8.85 -6.15 15.58
CA THR A 18 -9.82 -6.22 14.48
C THR A 18 -10.82 -7.34 14.71
N PRO A 19 -12.00 -7.30 14.06
CA PRO A 19 -12.97 -8.40 14.14
C PRO A 19 -12.45 -9.76 13.65
N GLN A 20 -11.28 -9.78 13.00
CA GLN A 20 -10.63 -10.99 12.49
C GLN A 20 -9.39 -11.42 13.32
N GLY A 21 -9.21 -10.81 14.50
CA GLY A 21 -8.05 -10.97 15.36
C GLY A 21 -7.05 -9.82 15.26
N PRO A 22 -5.95 -9.85 16.02
CA PRO A 22 -4.99 -8.77 16.06
C PRO A 22 -4.24 -8.62 14.73
N ALA A 23 -4.11 -7.38 14.27
CA ALA A 23 -3.26 -6.94 13.18
C ALA A 23 -2.05 -6.17 13.74
N ARG A 24 -1.01 -5.94 12.92
CA ARG A 24 0.10 -5.06 13.27
C ARG A 24 0.30 -4.00 12.21
N ALA A 25 0.47 -2.77 12.67
CA ALA A 25 0.82 -1.63 11.84
C ALA A 25 2.28 -1.22 12.12
N HIS A 26 3.12 -1.33 11.11
CA HIS A 26 4.53 -0.98 11.16
C HIS A 26 4.69 0.43 10.60
N LEU A 27 4.88 1.41 11.49
CA LEU A 27 4.99 2.83 11.14
C LEU A 27 6.43 3.17 10.76
N HIS A 28 6.58 3.72 9.58
CA HIS A 28 7.82 4.31 9.07
C HIS A 28 7.56 5.81 8.92
N LEU A 29 8.27 6.61 9.69
CA LEU A 29 8.07 8.06 9.75
C LEU A 29 9.22 8.79 9.04
N PRO A 30 8.95 9.98 8.48
CA PRO A 30 10.01 10.87 7.99
C PRO A 30 11.01 11.21 9.08
N ALA A 31 12.24 11.52 8.69
CA ALA A 31 13.27 11.95 9.63
C ALA A 31 12.81 13.21 10.42
N GLY A 32 13.10 13.24 11.71
CA GLY A 32 12.71 14.36 12.58
C GLY A 32 11.26 14.33 13.07
N THR A 33 10.46 13.34 12.67
CA THR A 33 9.08 13.19 13.19
C THR A 33 9.12 12.50 14.56
N ASP A 34 8.46 13.12 15.55
CA ASP A 34 8.29 12.49 16.87
C ASP A 34 7.34 11.28 16.74
N PRO A 35 7.77 10.08 17.11
CA PRO A 35 6.93 8.89 17.08
C PRO A 35 5.93 8.83 18.24
N GLY A 36 5.97 9.72 19.21
CA GLY A 36 5.06 9.76 20.36
C GLY A 36 3.67 10.29 20.00
N GLY A 37 2.61 9.64 20.48
CA GLY A 37 1.24 10.10 20.26
C GLY A 37 0.73 10.00 18.83
N ARG A 38 -0.13 10.95 18.45
CA ARG A 38 -0.65 11.07 17.07
C ARG A 38 0.35 11.88 16.22
N VAL A 39 0.62 11.35 15.04
CA VAL A 39 1.59 11.94 14.10
C VAL A 39 0.83 12.75 13.05
N THR A 40 1.10 14.06 13.00
CA THR A 40 0.60 14.94 11.94
C THR A 40 1.59 14.92 10.79
N VAL A 41 1.11 14.56 9.61
CA VAL A 41 1.90 14.48 8.37
C VAL A 41 1.13 15.10 7.21
N PRO A 42 1.82 15.64 6.19
CA PRO A 42 1.18 16.15 4.96
C PRO A 42 0.34 15.08 4.27
N GLY A 43 0.73 13.81 4.44
CA GLY A 43 0.00 12.65 3.99
C GLY A 43 0.68 11.36 4.42
N ALA A 44 -0.07 10.27 4.40
CA ALA A 44 0.45 8.95 4.73
C ALA A 44 -0.03 7.88 3.74
N LEU A 45 0.79 6.85 3.57
CA LEU A 45 0.43 5.63 2.84
C LEU A 45 0.14 4.52 3.85
N VAL A 46 -0.98 3.82 3.69
CA VAL A 46 -1.27 2.57 4.43
C VAL A 46 -1.27 1.44 3.41
N LEU A 47 -0.30 0.55 3.50
CA LEU A 47 -0.04 -0.47 2.48
C LEU A 47 -0.19 -1.90 3.05
N GLY A 48 -1.03 -2.70 2.39
CA GLY A 48 -1.23 -4.11 2.69
C GLY A 48 -0.33 -5.03 1.85
N HIS A 49 0.02 -6.18 2.41
CA HIS A 49 0.83 -7.20 1.73
C HIS A 49 0.02 -8.12 0.81
N GLY A 50 0.70 -8.88 -0.06
CA GLY A 50 0.11 -9.93 -0.89
C GLY A 50 -0.26 -11.20 -0.09
N ALA A 51 -1.14 -12.04 -0.65
CA ALA A 51 -1.71 -13.20 0.05
C ALA A 51 -0.67 -14.19 0.60
N GLY A 52 0.36 -14.52 -0.17
CA GLY A 52 1.43 -15.45 0.24
C GLY A 52 2.68 -14.76 0.77
N GLY A 53 2.69 -13.41 0.82
CA GLY A 53 3.83 -12.60 1.20
C GLY A 53 3.71 -12.00 2.60
N GLY A 54 4.58 -11.05 2.88
CA GLY A 54 4.59 -10.23 4.09
C GLY A 54 4.98 -8.81 3.76
N ILE A 55 5.09 -7.98 4.79
CA ILE A 55 5.43 -6.57 4.69
C ILE A 55 6.87 -6.31 4.19
N GLY A 56 7.77 -7.33 4.26
CA GLY A 56 9.13 -7.24 3.74
C GLY A 56 9.27 -7.49 2.23
N ALA A 57 8.18 -7.44 1.45
CA ALA A 57 8.27 -7.57 0.00
C ALA A 57 9.10 -6.41 -0.59
N PRO A 58 10.02 -6.68 -1.56
CA PRO A 58 10.97 -5.68 -2.04
C PRO A 58 10.32 -4.41 -2.61
N ASP A 59 9.19 -4.53 -3.28
CA ASP A 59 8.39 -3.44 -3.80
C ASP A 59 7.80 -2.57 -2.68
N LEU A 60 7.24 -3.18 -1.62
CA LEU A 60 6.74 -2.45 -0.45
C LEU A 60 7.87 -1.72 0.28
N VAL A 61 9.02 -2.37 0.47
CA VAL A 61 10.19 -1.76 1.12
C VAL A 61 10.71 -0.57 0.31
N ALA A 62 10.84 -0.71 -1.02
CA ALA A 62 11.30 0.37 -1.88
C ALA A 62 10.35 1.58 -1.85
N VAL A 63 9.05 1.34 -1.94
CA VAL A 63 8.02 2.41 -1.82
C VAL A 63 8.09 3.07 -0.44
N THR A 64 8.23 2.29 0.63
CA THR A 64 8.36 2.82 1.99
C THR A 64 9.54 3.77 2.11
N THR A 65 10.73 3.31 1.70
CA THR A 65 11.96 4.13 1.76
C THR A 65 11.82 5.41 0.93
N ALA A 66 11.27 5.31 -0.27
CA ALA A 66 11.13 6.44 -1.17
C ALA A 66 10.09 7.47 -0.67
N ALA A 67 8.94 7.01 -0.18
CA ALA A 67 7.89 7.89 0.32
C ALA A 67 8.29 8.58 1.63
N THR A 68 8.96 7.87 2.55
CA THR A 68 9.48 8.49 3.78
C THR A 68 10.59 9.50 3.49
N GLY A 69 11.43 9.24 2.47
CA GLY A 69 12.43 10.21 1.99
C GLY A 69 11.83 11.48 1.40
N LEU A 70 10.56 11.45 0.95
CA LEU A 70 9.81 12.62 0.50
C LEU A 70 9.03 13.33 1.64
N GLY A 71 9.10 12.84 2.88
CA GLY A 71 8.38 13.42 4.01
C GLY A 71 6.97 12.87 4.26
N TYR A 72 6.55 11.81 3.57
CA TYR A 72 5.29 11.12 3.86
C TYR A 72 5.49 10.00 4.89
N ALA A 73 4.53 9.78 5.77
CA ALA A 73 4.53 8.60 6.62
C ALA A 73 4.09 7.36 5.82
N VAL A 74 4.63 6.19 6.16
CA VAL A 74 4.19 4.92 5.58
C VAL A 74 3.88 3.93 6.69
N VAL A 75 2.73 3.29 6.59
CA VAL A 75 2.32 2.20 7.47
C VAL A 75 2.22 0.92 6.64
N LEU A 76 3.02 -0.08 7.00
CA LEU A 76 2.88 -1.43 6.46
C LEU A 76 1.97 -2.23 7.38
N ALA A 77 0.78 -2.59 6.88
CA ALA A 77 -0.21 -3.32 7.66
C ALA A 77 -0.06 -4.83 7.47
N GLU A 78 0.20 -5.53 8.57
CA GLU A 78 0.23 -6.98 8.63
C GLU A 78 -1.14 -7.52 9.05
N GLN A 79 -1.78 -8.25 8.16
CA GLN A 79 -3.13 -8.78 8.35
C GLN A 79 -3.18 -9.83 9.48
N PRO A 80 -4.32 -9.98 10.20
CA PRO A 80 -4.45 -10.88 11.35
C PRO A 80 -4.00 -12.31 11.09
N TYR A 81 -4.29 -12.86 9.91
CA TYR A 81 -3.85 -14.23 9.61
C TYR A 81 -2.31 -14.38 9.55
N ARG A 82 -1.60 -13.31 9.16
CA ARG A 82 -0.12 -13.30 9.13
C ARG A 82 0.44 -13.15 10.53
N VAL A 83 -0.14 -12.28 11.34
CA VAL A 83 0.19 -12.13 12.76
C VAL A 83 0.01 -13.47 13.50
N ALA A 84 -1.04 -14.23 13.15
CA ALA A 84 -1.28 -15.57 13.66
C ALA A 84 -0.40 -16.67 13.03
N GLY A 85 0.63 -16.32 12.22
CA GLY A 85 1.56 -17.25 11.60
C GLY A 85 1.01 -18.06 10.43
N LYS A 86 -0.21 -17.78 9.96
CA LYS A 86 -0.84 -18.52 8.86
C LYS A 86 -0.29 -18.06 7.51
N LYS A 87 -0.02 -18.99 6.59
CA LYS A 87 0.47 -18.70 5.23
C LYS A 87 -0.67 -18.33 4.28
N VAL A 88 -1.88 -18.81 4.54
CA VAL A 88 -3.06 -18.60 3.69
C VAL A 88 -4.06 -17.76 4.43
N GLY A 89 -4.48 -16.65 3.81
CA GLY A 89 -5.47 -15.74 4.36
C GLY A 89 -6.91 -16.21 4.12
N PRO A 90 -7.87 -15.58 4.81
CA PRO A 90 -9.29 -15.80 4.57
C PRO A 90 -9.73 -15.27 3.20
N ARG A 91 -11.01 -15.46 2.86
CA ARG A 91 -11.58 -14.87 1.64
C ARG A 91 -11.67 -13.34 1.73
N GLY A 92 -11.78 -12.67 0.58
CA GLY A 92 -11.76 -11.22 0.45
C GLY A 92 -12.58 -10.43 1.47
N PRO A 93 -13.87 -10.74 1.72
CA PRO A 93 -14.68 -9.98 2.67
C PRO A 93 -14.10 -9.94 4.10
N ALA A 94 -13.50 -11.02 4.57
CA ALA A 94 -12.88 -11.01 5.90
C ALA A 94 -11.58 -10.18 5.93
N LEU A 95 -10.82 -10.15 4.82
CA LEU A 95 -9.68 -9.25 4.68
C LEU A 95 -10.13 -7.78 4.67
N ASP A 96 -11.24 -7.48 4.02
CA ASP A 96 -11.79 -6.12 3.92
C ASP A 96 -12.22 -5.60 5.30
N VAL A 97 -12.90 -6.43 6.10
CA VAL A 97 -13.30 -6.09 7.48
C VAL A 97 -12.09 -5.77 8.35
N ALA A 98 -11.07 -6.63 8.34
CA ALA A 98 -9.85 -6.39 9.12
C ALA A 98 -9.10 -5.13 8.66
N TRP A 99 -8.98 -4.94 7.34
CA TRP A 99 -8.33 -3.78 6.76
C TRP A 99 -9.02 -2.47 7.11
N THR A 100 -10.35 -2.43 7.00
CA THR A 100 -11.14 -1.23 7.35
C THR A 100 -10.92 -0.86 8.81
N ALA A 101 -10.98 -1.83 9.73
CA ALA A 101 -10.71 -1.60 11.15
C ALA A 101 -9.28 -1.08 11.40
N VAL A 102 -8.28 -1.60 10.68
CA VAL A 102 -6.89 -1.09 10.77
C VAL A 102 -6.83 0.37 10.35
N VAL A 103 -7.40 0.75 9.20
CA VAL A 103 -7.34 2.12 8.69
C VAL A 103 -8.12 3.08 9.60
N GLU A 104 -9.28 2.67 10.11
CA GLU A 104 -10.08 3.47 11.06
C GLU A 104 -9.32 3.76 12.34
N GLN A 105 -8.69 2.76 12.95
CA GLN A 105 -7.90 2.96 14.17
C GLN A 105 -6.64 3.80 13.93
N LEU A 106 -5.98 3.63 12.78
CA LEU A 106 -4.86 4.50 12.40
C LEU A 106 -5.30 5.97 12.30
N ARG A 107 -6.44 6.24 11.67
CA ARG A 107 -7.01 7.61 11.61
C ARG A 107 -7.39 8.15 12.98
N ALA A 108 -8.02 7.34 13.81
CA ALA A 108 -8.49 7.77 15.11
C ALA A 108 -7.35 8.06 16.10
N HIS A 109 -6.29 7.25 16.08
CA HIS A 109 -5.33 7.23 17.19
C HIS A 109 -3.86 7.45 16.79
N VAL A 110 -3.51 7.36 15.51
CA VAL A 110 -2.10 7.33 15.08
C VAL A 110 -1.76 8.44 14.09
N LEU A 111 -2.53 8.60 13.01
CA LEU A 111 -2.22 9.50 11.91
C LEU A 111 -3.22 10.66 11.81
N VAL A 112 -2.71 11.86 11.52
CA VAL A 112 -3.50 13.04 11.17
C VAL A 112 -3.09 13.50 9.78
N GLY A 113 -4.05 13.52 8.84
CA GLY A 113 -3.83 13.90 7.45
C GLY A 113 -4.52 12.98 6.45
N PRO A 114 -4.45 13.31 5.15
CA PRO A 114 -5.02 12.49 4.09
C PRO A 114 -4.24 11.17 3.94
N LEU A 115 -4.96 10.07 3.61
CA LEU A 115 -4.36 8.75 3.45
C LEU A 115 -4.50 8.25 2.01
N VAL A 116 -3.39 7.78 1.46
CA VAL A 116 -3.38 6.86 0.32
C VAL A 116 -3.46 5.45 0.89
N THR A 117 -4.52 4.71 0.57
CA THR A 117 -4.57 3.27 0.87
C THR A 117 -4.05 2.47 -0.30
N GLY A 118 -3.50 1.29 -0.05
CA GLY A 118 -2.94 0.52 -1.14
C GLY A 118 -2.33 -0.80 -0.70
N GLY A 119 -1.50 -1.33 -1.57
CA GLY A 119 -0.74 -2.52 -1.26
C GLY A 119 -0.40 -3.34 -2.48
N ARG A 120 0.09 -4.55 -2.23
CA ARG A 120 0.54 -5.48 -3.24
C ARG A 120 -0.46 -6.59 -3.47
N SER A 121 -0.81 -6.88 -4.73
CA SER A 121 -1.63 -8.03 -5.13
C SER A 121 -2.96 -8.12 -4.35
N ALA A 122 -3.10 -9.02 -3.40
CA ALA A 122 -4.30 -9.12 -2.54
C ALA A 122 -4.52 -7.84 -1.72
N GLY A 123 -3.47 -7.20 -1.22
CA GLY A 123 -3.56 -5.91 -0.52
C GLY A 123 -4.08 -4.79 -1.42
N ALA A 124 -3.64 -4.73 -2.70
CA ALA A 124 -4.16 -3.79 -3.67
C ALA A 124 -5.67 -3.97 -3.90
N ARG A 125 -6.12 -5.21 -4.06
CA ARG A 125 -7.55 -5.53 -4.21
C ARG A 125 -8.38 -5.12 -2.98
N THR A 126 -7.87 -5.42 -1.78
CA THR A 126 -8.51 -5.01 -0.53
C THR A 126 -8.64 -3.49 -0.46
N ALA A 127 -7.58 -2.74 -0.76
CA ALA A 127 -7.62 -1.28 -0.80
C ALA A 127 -8.63 -0.73 -1.81
N CYS A 128 -8.73 -1.33 -3.01
CA CYS A 128 -9.75 -0.94 -3.99
C CYS A 128 -11.18 -1.14 -3.48
N ARG A 129 -11.50 -2.32 -2.95
CA ARG A 129 -12.86 -2.63 -2.47
C ARG A 129 -13.28 -1.78 -1.28
N THR A 130 -12.33 -1.32 -0.48
CA THR A 130 -12.58 -0.57 0.76
C THR A 130 -12.29 0.93 0.64
N ALA A 131 -11.94 1.43 -0.54
CA ALA A 131 -11.52 2.82 -0.74
C ALA A 131 -12.54 3.84 -0.18
N VAL A 132 -13.83 3.61 -0.42
CA VAL A 132 -14.92 4.46 0.11
C VAL A 132 -15.01 4.33 1.62
N ALA A 133 -15.08 3.12 2.15
CA ALA A 133 -15.24 2.86 3.59
C ALA A 133 -14.06 3.42 4.40
N THR A 134 -12.85 3.36 3.88
CA THR A 134 -11.66 3.90 4.55
C THR A 134 -11.46 5.40 4.34
N GLY A 135 -12.29 6.07 3.52
CA GLY A 135 -12.13 7.48 3.19
C GLY A 135 -10.77 7.77 2.55
N ALA A 136 -10.29 6.87 1.68
CA ALA A 136 -9.02 7.04 1.01
C ALA A 136 -9.02 8.28 0.10
N ALA A 137 -7.95 9.08 0.17
CA ALA A 137 -7.74 10.21 -0.74
C ALA A 137 -7.30 9.74 -2.14
N ALA A 138 -6.59 8.60 -2.19
CA ALA A 138 -6.17 7.93 -3.43
C ALA A 138 -5.83 6.46 -3.13
N VAL A 139 -5.67 5.64 -4.17
CA VAL A 139 -5.33 4.21 -4.05
C VAL A 139 -4.06 3.88 -4.83
N LEU A 140 -3.11 3.18 -4.17
CA LEU A 140 -1.90 2.64 -4.77
C LEU A 140 -2.00 1.13 -4.95
N CYS A 141 -1.92 0.65 -6.19
CA CYS A 141 -1.92 -0.76 -6.53
C CYS A 141 -0.54 -1.20 -7.05
N LEU A 142 0.16 -2.06 -6.30
CA LEU A 142 1.37 -2.73 -6.75
C LEU A 142 0.99 -4.12 -7.24
N ALA A 143 1.22 -4.41 -8.52
CA ALA A 143 0.87 -5.67 -9.20
C ALA A 143 -0.61 -6.05 -8.99
N PHE A 144 -1.54 -5.23 -9.49
CA PHE A 144 -2.97 -5.54 -9.39
C PHE A 144 -3.32 -6.76 -10.26
N PRO A 145 -3.84 -7.86 -9.68
CA PRO A 145 -4.11 -9.07 -10.43
C PRO A 145 -5.47 -8.99 -11.14
N THR A 146 -5.49 -8.70 -12.44
CA THR A 146 -6.73 -8.56 -13.21
C THR A 146 -7.44 -9.87 -13.45
N GLN A 147 -6.67 -10.94 -13.73
CA GLN A 147 -7.20 -12.26 -14.06
C GLN A 147 -6.27 -13.35 -13.47
N PRO A 148 -6.81 -14.41 -12.84
CA PRO A 148 -5.98 -15.55 -12.41
C PRO A 148 -5.30 -16.22 -13.61
N PRO A 149 -3.98 -16.46 -13.58
CA PRO A 149 -3.26 -17.09 -14.68
C PRO A 149 -3.82 -18.48 -15.00
N GLY A 150 -3.98 -18.79 -16.31
CA GLY A 150 -4.51 -20.07 -16.77
C GLY A 150 -5.97 -20.35 -16.41
N ARG A 151 -6.70 -19.37 -15.94
CA ARG A 151 -8.11 -19.50 -15.51
C ARG A 151 -9.00 -18.44 -16.18
N PRO A 152 -9.19 -18.50 -17.52
CA PRO A 152 -10.04 -17.56 -18.25
C PRO A 152 -11.53 -17.67 -17.87
N ASP A 153 -11.92 -18.81 -17.28
CA ASP A 153 -13.24 -19.11 -16.74
C ASP A 153 -13.58 -18.31 -15.47
N ARG A 154 -12.56 -17.78 -14.79
CA ARG A 154 -12.77 -16.99 -13.56
C ARG A 154 -13.17 -15.56 -13.91
N PRO A 155 -14.06 -14.93 -13.13
CA PRO A 155 -14.40 -13.54 -13.32
C PRO A 155 -13.19 -12.61 -13.26
N SER A 156 -13.17 -11.61 -14.13
CA SER A 156 -12.20 -10.52 -14.06
C SER A 156 -12.34 -9.76 -12.74
N ARG A 157 -11.23 -9.26 -12.22
CA ARG A 157 -11.17 -8.41 -11.02
C ARG A 157 -11.16 -6.93 -11.36
N LEU A 158 -11.20 -6.57 -12.63
CA LEU A 158 -11.29 -5.17 -13.07
C LEU A 158 -12.46 -4.40 -12.42
N PRO A 159 -13.64 -4.97 -12.20
CA PRO A 159 -14.72 -4.27 -11.51
C PRO A 159 -14.36 -3.75 -10.11
N GLU A 160 -13.45 -4.44 -9.38
CA GLU A 160 -12.96 -3.94 -8.08
C GLU A 160 -12.13 -2.65 -8.24
N LEU A 161 -11.38 -2.55 -9.31
CA LEU A 161 -10.54 -1.40 -9.65
C LEU A 161 -11.36 -0.28 -10.28
N ASP A 162 -12.34 -0.63 -11.12
CA ASP A 162 -13.22 0.34 -11.81
C ASP A 162 -14.19 1.04 -10.84
N ALA A 163 -14.52 0.41 -9.72
CA ALA A 163 -15.39 0.97 -8.69
C ALA A 163 -14.69 1.99 -7.77
N VAL A 164 -13.38 2.21 -7.89
CA VAL A 164 -12.64 3.16 -7.04
C VAL A 164 -12.94 4.60 -7.48
N PRO A 165 -13.55 5.45 -6.61
CA PRO A 165 -14.01 6.79 -7.01
C PRO A 165 -12.93 7.88 -6.88
N VAL A 166 -11.73 7.52 -6.42
CA VAL A 166 -10.59 8.43 -6.18
C VAL A 166 -9.43 8.12 -7.13
N PRO A 167 -8.42 8.99 -7.26
CA PRO A 167 -7.28 8.73 -8.12
C PRO A 167 -6.57 7.41 -7.77
N VAL A 168 -6.19 6.65 -8.81
CA VAL A 168 -5.50 5.37 -8.67
C VAL A 168 -4.18 5.39 -9.43
N LEU A 169 -3.11 4.93 -8.79
CA LEU A 169 -1.89 4.50 -9.45
C LEU A 169 -1.80 2.97 -9.45
N VAL A 170 -1.63 2.38 -10.62
CA VAL A 170 -1.24 0.97 -10.74
C VAL A 170 0.20 0.90 -11.25
N VAL A 171 1.07 0.23 -10.51
CA VAL A 171 2.42 -0.14 -10.98
C VAL A 171 2.40 -1.64 -11.28
N GLN A 172 2.62 -2.00 -12.54
CA GLN A 172 2.45 -3.37 -13.04
C GLN A 172 3.72 -3.89 -13.68
N GLY A 173 4.07 -5.16 -13.44
CA GLY A 173 5.17 -5.81 -14.12
C GLY A 173 4.85 -6.10 -15.59
N ALA A 174 5.80 -5.83 -16.49
CA ALA A 174 5.62 -6.01 -17.94
C ALA A 174 5.29 -7.46 -18.34
N THR A 175 5.70 -8.43 -17.53
CA THR A 175 5.46 -9.86 -17.75
C THR A 175 4.60 -10.47 -16.64
N ASP A 176 3.75 -9.65 -16.00
CA ASP A 176 2.86 -10.13 -14.95
C ASP A 176 1.80 -11.08 -15.54
N PRO A 177 1.78 -12.36 -15.14
CA PRO A 177 0.84 -13.34 -15.69
C PRO A 177 -0.62 -13.07 -15.26
N TYR A 178 -0.85 -12.18 -14.30
CA TYR A 178 -2.20 -11.75 -13.91
C TYR A 178 -2.76 -10.64 -14.81
N GLY A 179 -2.00 -10.19 -15.82
CA GLY A 179 -2.40 -9.18 -16.79
C GLY A 179 -2.16 -7.74 -16.33
N THR A 180 -2.29 -6.81 -17.25
CA THR A 180 -2.15 -5.37 -17.03
C THR A 180 -3.51 -4.70 -17.18
N PRO A 181 -4.01 -3.96 -16.17
CA PRO A 181 -5.27 -3.26 -16.31
C PRO A 181 -5.13 -2.09 -17.28
N PRO A 182 -6.19 -1.69 -17.99
CA PRO A 182 -6.19 -0.49 -18.82
C PRO A 182 -6.15 0.78 -17.94
N GLY A 183 -5.60 1.86 -18.47
CA GLY A 183 -5.72 3.19 -17.89
C GLY A 183 -7.14 3.75 -18.01
N SER A 184 -7.46 4.79 -17.21
CA SER A 184 -8.70 5.56 -17.30
C SER A 184 -8.43 7.02 -16.87
N PRO A 185 -9.39 7.94 -16.97
CA PRO A 185 -9.21 9.33 -16.52
C PRO A 185 -8.77 9.45 -15.06
N THR A 186 -9.18 8.52 -14.20
CA THR A 186 -8.83 8.49 -12.77
C THR A 186 -7.74 7.45 -12.43
N ARG A 187 -7.32 6.64 -13.40
CA ARG A 187 -6.37 5.55 -13.18
C ARG A 187 -5.14 5.67 -14.08
N ARG A 188 -4.01 5.99 -13.48
CA ARG A 188 -2.71 5.92 -14.13
C ARG A 188 -2.14 4.50 -14.00
N VAL A 189 -1.64 3.95 -15.11
CA VAL A 189 -0.93 2.66 -15.13
C VAL A 189 0.50 2.90 -15.58
N VAL A 190 1.45 2.43 -14.77
CA VAL A 190 2.89 2.47 -15.07
C VAL A 190 3.39 1.03 -15.15
N VAL A 191 3.91 0.66 -16.32
CA VAL A 191 4.48 -0.67 -16.54
C VAL A 191 5.98 -0.60 -16.31
N VAL A 192 6.47 -1.50 -15.44
CA VAL A 192 7.89 -1.59 -15.06
C VAL A 192 8.46 -2.96 -15.46
N PRO A 193 9.79 -3.09 -15.63
CA PRO A 193 10.41 -4.39 -15.93
C PRO A 193 10.13 -5.41 -14.81
N GLY A 194 9.71 -6.62 -15.17
CA GLY A 194 9.52 -7.73 -14.25
C GLY A 194 8.13 -8.34 -14.29
N ASP A 195 7.91 -9.27 -13.39
CA ASP A 195 6.70 -10.08 -13.22
C ASP A 195 5.82 -9.56 -12.08
N HIS A 196 4.88 -10.40 -11.61
CA HIS A 196 3.99 -10.11 -10.49
C HIS A 196 4.72 -9.79 -9.18
N ALA A 197 5.98 -10.16 -9.03
CA ALA A 197 6.75 -9.91 -7.81
C ALA A 197 7.31 -8.48 -7.73
N LEU A 198 7.36 -7.72 -8.83
CA LEU A 198 7.90 -6.35 -8.93
C LEU A 198 9.30 -6.18 -8.32
N LYS A 199 10.11 -7.26 -8.31
CA LYS A 199 11.44 -7.27 -7.68
C LYS A 199 12.58 -6.98 -8.64
N LYS A 200 12.33 -6.98 -9.97
CA LYS A 200 13.37 -6.84 -11.00
C LYS A 200 13.91 -5.42 -11.06
N ASP A 201 13.04 -4.42 -10.88
CA ASP A 201 13.39 -3.00 -10.91
C ASP A 201 12.58 -2.24 -9.85
N VAL A 202 12.96 -2.40 -8.60
CA VAL A 202 12.30 -1.72 -7.47
C VAL A 202 12.52 -0.20 -7.50
N ALA A 203 13.58 0.28 -8.16
CA ALA A 203 13.82 1.70 -8.33
C ALA A 203 12.77 2.32 -9.26
N ALA A 204 12.42 1.65 -10.38
CA ALA A 204 11.34 2.11 -11.25
C ALA A 204 9.97 2.09 -10.52
N VAL A 205 9.71 1.08 -9.66
CA VAL A 205 8.52 1.06 -8.81
C VAL A 205 8.48 2.27 -7.89
N ALA A 206 9.56 2.55 -7.17
CA ALA A 206 9.67 3.69 -6.27
C ALA A 206 9.50 5.02 -7.02
N ALA A 207 10.16 5.19 -8.18
CA ALA A 207 10.07 6.40 -9.00
C ALA A 207 8.64 6.67 -9.50
N ALA A 208 7.90 5.63 -9.91
CA ALA A 208 6.50 5.78 -10.31
C ALA A 208 5.65 6.33 -9.16
N VAL A 209 5.86 5.83 -7.95
CA VAL A 209 5.11 6.25 -6.75
C VAL A 209 5.50 7.66 -6.31
N THR A 210 6.80 7.97 -6.23
CA THR A 210 7.27 9.31 -5.81
C THR A 210 6.88 10.41 -6.77
N THR A 211 6.80 10.13 -8.08
CA THR A 211 6.30 11.07 -9.08
C THR A 211 4.79 11.31 -8.93
N TRP A 212 4.04 10.31 -8.50
CA TRP A 212 2.59 10.41 -8.41
C TRP A 212 2.11 11.00 -7.08
N LEU A 213 2.75 10.70 -5.94
CA LEU A 213 2.29 11.11 -4.62
C LEU A 213 2.01 12.62 -4.50
N PRO A 214 2.87 13.55 -4.99
CA PRO A 214 2.60 14.99 -4.91
C PRO A 214 1.39 15.45 -5.73
N THR A 215 0.86 14.61 -6.62
CA THR A 215 -0.34 14.94 -7.40
C THR A 215 -1.64 14.63 -6.66
N VAL A 216 -1.59 13.86 -5.57
CA VAL A 216 -2.77 13.38 -4.81
C VAL A 216 -2.70 13.68 -3.31
N LEU A 217 -1.54 14.06 -2.79
CA LEU A 217 -1.32 14.48 -1.41
C LEU A 217 -0.69 15.86 -1.37
N PRO A 218 -0.91 16.65 -0.30
CA PRO A 218 -0.13 17.87 -0.07
C PRO A 218 1.37 17.55 -0.10
N THR A 219 2.13 18.44 -0.73
CA THR A 219 3.59 18.31 -0.72
C THR A 219 4.12 18.62 0.68
N PRO A 220 4.95 17.76 1.27
CA PRO A 220 5.62 18.07 2.51
C PRO A 220 6.46 19.35 2.37
N ASP A 221 6.48 20.18 3.41
CA ASP A 221 7.39 21.32 3.44
C ASP A 221 8.84 20.82 3.32
N ALA A 222 9.63 21.52 2.52
CA ALA A 222 11.05 21.19 2.41
C ALA A 222 11.72 21.39 3.80
N PRO A 223 12.61 20.48 4.22
CA PRO A 223 13.32 20.59 5.50
C PRO A 223 14.23 21.81 5.58
#